data_7550898bc87fc3fdb25c45138ee108ae
#
_entry.id   7550898bc87fc3fdb25c45138ee108ae
#
_cell.length_a   1.000
_cell.length_b   1.000
_cell.length_c   1.000
_cell.angle_alpha   90.00
_cell.angle_beta   90.00
_cell.angle_gamma   90.00
#
_symmetry.space_group_name_H-M   'P 1'
#
loop_
_entity.id
_entity.type
_entity.pdbx_description
1 polymer ?
#
loop_
_entity_poly.entity_id
_entity_poly.type
_entity_poly.pdbx_seq_one_letter_code
_entity_poly.pdbx_strand_id
1 'polypeptide(L)'
;MTLNHAPDYREPFLRKLGKKVELTVVSQPCEDGGLLPPAKRENYRYIEIPSLDFLGLTWQRGIKRLISFNEFDVFCCSLNFRQPQWIIPFICHPERQKKWIWWGSIYGHHNNSFLKMMRKYLLTRAGGCLVYSELIEQQVRKECGIHAVSFNNTEILENEFRSGNFADHEGLHLLFVGRYHPRKNLQRLVELAERRDDIYVRLVGPGMDQLVVPDSLINNWKIERFGRTLGKDLDPHFDWADITVSPGDVGLFVMNAARYGKGIIIEKEGDHGPEYWLAKEAQQPFIDFENQEAVDKFFDKLLHQKHLLQEWGGKLQEIAMEKYTIEYMVEAHYKVFDSIYKANNQRNKV
;
A
#
# COMPACT_ATOMS: atom_id res chain seq x y z
N MET A 1 10.49 -14.56 -6.19
CA MET A 1 9.82 -13.61 -5.27
C MET A 1 8.54 -14.23 -4.73
N THR A 2 8.24 -14.07 -3.45
CA THR A 2 7.00 -14.58 -2.86
C THR A 2 6.07 -13.45 -2.46
N LEU A 3 4.80 -13.59 -2.77
CA LEU A 3 3.73 -12.65 -2.43
C LEU A 3 2.61 -13.39 -1.70
N ASN A 4 1.88 -12.71 -0.82
CA ASN A 4 0.65 -13.29 -0.28
C ASN A 4 -0.35 -13.48 -1.44
N HIS A 5 -0.61 -12.42 -2.19
CA HIS A 5 -1.41 -12.41 -3.41
C HIS A 5 -0.73 -11.53 -4.45
N ALA A 6 -0.94 -11.82 -5.72
CA ALA A 6 -0.46 -11.01 -6.85
C ALA A 6 -1.65 -10.45 -7.65
N PRO A 7 -2.37 -9.44 -7.09
CA PRO A 7 -3.54 -8.85 -7.72
C PRO A 7 -3.18 -7.94 -8.91
N ASP A 8 -4.21 -7.50 -9.61
CA ASP A 8 -4.15 -6.67 -10.82
C ASP A 8 -3.28 -5.40 -10.65
N TYR A 9 -3.40 -4.70 -9.54
CA TYR A 9 -2.60 -3.49 -9.27
C TYR A 9 -1.09 -3.77 -9.09
N ARG A 10 -0.70 -5.02 -8.82
CA ARG A 10 0.73 -5.42 -8.74
C ARG A 10 1.33 -5.77 -10.10
N GLU A 11 0.51 -6.03 -11.10
CA GLU A 11 0.97 -6.47 -12.41
C GLU A 11 1.93 -5.49 -13.09
N PRO A 12 1.72 -4.16 -13.09
CA PRO A 12 2.65 -3.22 -13.70
C PRO A 12 4.05 -3.30 -13.09
N PHE A 13 4.15 -3.45 -11.77
CA PHE A 13 5.42 -3.64 -11.06
C PHE A 13 6.11 -4.96 -11.46
N LEU A 14 5.39 -6.08 -11.38
CA LEU A 14 5.95 -7.40 -11.66
C LEU A 14 6.42 -7.51 -13.11
N ARG A 15 5.62 -7.00 -14.05
CA ARG A 15 5.94 -6.97 -15.47
C ARG A 15 7.19 -6.14 -15.78
N LYS A 16 7.35 -4.97 -15.14
CA LYS A 16 8.54 -4.12 -15.30
C LYS A 16 9.78 -4.75 -14.65
N LEU A 17 9.64 -5.34 -13.47
CA LEU A 17 10.75 -6.03 -12.79
C LEU A 17 11.20 -7.26 -13.58
N GLY A 18 10.27 -8.04 -14.16
CA GLY A 18 10.56 -9.20 -15.00
C GLY A 18 11.28 -8.86 -16.31
N LYS A 19 11.27 -7.59 -16.75
CA LYS A 19 12.13 -7.13 -17.87
C LYS A 19 13.60 -6.90 -17.46
N LYS A 20 13.86 -6.74 -16.17
CA LYS A 20 15.20 -6.48 -15.65
C LYS A 20 15.89 -7.75 -15.13
N VAL A 21 15.10 -8.73 -14.67
CA VAL A 21 15.61 -9.99 -14.09
C VAL A 21 14.74 -11.16 -14.55
N GLU A 22 15.32 -12.37 -14.61
CA GLU A 22 14.51 -13.59 -14.77
C GLU A 22 13.71 -13.84 -13.49
N LEU A 23 12.44 -13.39 -13.51
CA LEU A 23 11.59 -13.34 -12.33
C LEU A 23 10.65 -14.54 -12.27
N THR A 24 10.68 -15.28 -11.16
CA THR A 24 9.61 -16.21 -10.78
C THR A 24 8.86 -15.68 -9.58
N VAL A 25 7.54 -15.56 -9.70
CA VAL A 25 6.63 -15.11 -8.64
C VAL A 25 5.80 -16.28 -8.14
N VAL A 26 5.78 -16.47 -6.84
CA VAL A 26 4.96 -17.48 -6.15
C VAL A 26 3.96 -16.76 -5.25
N SER A 27 2.67 -17.04 -5.40
CA SER A 27 1.64 -16.45 -4.56
C SER A 27 0.47 -17.38 -4.31
N GLN A 28 -0.42 -16.97 -3.41
CA GLN A 28 -1.75 -17.56 -3.23
C GLN A 28 -2.72 -17.06 -4.31
N PRO A 29 -3.82 -17.79 -4.59
CA PRO A 29 -4.91 -17.31 -5.42
C PRO A 29 -5.47 -15.96 -4.94
N CYS A 30 -5.99 -15.17 -5.87
CA CYS A 30 -6.61 -13.86 -5.58
C CYS A 30 -8.12 -13.95 -5.27
N GLU A 31 -8.63 -15.12 -4.90
CA GLU A 31 -10.07 -15.40 -4.80
C GLU A 31 -10.76 -14.75 -3.59
N ASP A 32 -10.02 -14.37 -2.54
CA ASP A 32 -10.58 -13.87 -1.30
C ASP A 32 -10.41 -12.36 -1.11
N GLY A 33 -11.47 -11.72 -0.64
CA GLY A 33 -11.42 -10.34 -0.16
C GLY A 33 -11.44 -9.24 -1.22
N GLY A 34 -11.93 -9.51 -2.44
CA GLY A 34 -12.08 -8.50 -3.49
C GLY A 34 -10.80 -8.14 -4.25
N LEU A 35 -9.75 -8.94 -4.10
CA LEU A 35 -8.55 -8.87 -4.93
C LEU A 35 -8.81 -9.63 -6.24
N LEU A 36 -8.66 -8.94 -7.38
CA LEU A 36 -8.80 -9.58 -8.68
C LEU A 36 -7.44 -9.98 -9.25
N PRO A 37 -7.36 -11.13 -9.91
CA PRO A 37 -6.18 -11.46 -10.70
C PRO A 37 -6.08 -10.52 -11.91
N PRO A 38 -4.86 -10.21 -12.39
CA PRO A 38 -4.69 -9.45 -13.62
C PRO A 38 -5.22 -10.25 -14.83
N ALA A 39 -5.70 -9.55 -15.86
CA ALA A 39 -6.17 -10.18 -17.09
C ALA A 39 -5.07 -10.98 -17.81
N LYS A 40 -3.82 -10.55 -17.69
CA LYS A 40 -2.65 -11.21 -18.28
C LYS A 40 -1.42 -11.01 -17.41
N ARG A 41 -0.57 -12.04 -17.32
CA ARG A 41 0.75 -11.98 -16.67
C ARG A 41 1.83 -12.02 -17.73
N GLU A 42 2.78 -11.08 -17.68
CA GLU A 42 3.80 -10.92 -18.71
C GLU A 42 5.20 -10.69 -18.13
N ASN A 43 6.20 -11.22 -18.84
CA ASN A 43 7.63 -11.04 -18.56
C ASN A 43 8.12 -11.70 -17.25
N TYR A 44 7.33 -12.61 -16.66
CA TYR A 44 7.78 -13.40 -15.52
C TYR A 44 7.04 -14.76 -15.47
N ARG A 45 7.66 -15.73 -14.83
CA ARG A 45 7.02 -17.01 -14.52
C ARG A 45 6.13 -16.83 -13.27
N TYR A 46 4.88 -17.26 -13.36
CA TYR A 46 3.94 -17.22 -12.23
C TYR A 46 3.57 -18.62 -11.78
N ILE A 47 3.62 -18.84 -10.46
CA ILE A 47 3.26 -20.11 -9.83
C ILE A 47 2.25 -19.80 -8.72
N GLU A 48 1.05 -20.33 -8.87
CA GLU A 48 0.00 -20.19 -7.90
C GLU A 48 -0.05 -21.43 -6.99
N ILE A 49 -0.03 -21.20 -5.68
CA ILE A 49 -0.06 -22.28 -4.69
C ILE A 49 -1.11 -21.94 -3.64
N PRO A 50 -2.19 -22.75 -3.56
CA PRO A 50 -3.18 -22.61 -2.51
C PRO A 50 -2.55 -22.79 -1.13
N SER A 51 -3.02 -22.02 -0.17
CA SER A 51 -2.62 -22.14 1.23
C SER A 51 -3.64 -22.92 2.05
N LEU A 52 -3.17 -23.46 3.16
CA LEU A 52 -3.99 -24.01 4.22
C LEU A 52 -3.68 -23.23 5.49
N ASP A 53 -4.72 -22.66 6.08
CA ASP A 53 -4.61 -22.03 7.39
C ASP A 53 -4.89 -23.07 8.49
N PHE A 54 -3.91 -23.23 9.38
CA PHE A 54 -4.02 -24.13 10.51
C PHE A 54 -3.36 -23.53 11.75
N LEU A 55 -4.06 -23.44 12.86
CA LEU A 55 -3.59 -22.85 14.12
C LEU A 55 -2.93 -21.46 13.96
N GLY A 56 -3.48 -20.62 13.09
CA GLY A 56 -2.95 -19.29 12.82
C GLY A 56 -1.70 -19.24 11.93
N LEU A 57 -1.24 -20.39 11.42
CA LEU A 57 -0.17 -20.51 10.44
C LEU A 57 -0.76 -20.72 9.05
N THR A 58 -0.18 -20.05 8.06
CA THR A 58 -0.52 -20.20 6.65
C THR A 58 0.53 -21.06 5.96
N TRP A 59 0.14 -22.23 5.50
CA TRP A 59 1.03 -23.20 4.89
C TRP A 59 0.71 -23.41 3.40
N GLN A 60 1.68 -23.21 2.51
CA GLN A 60 1.53 -23.49 1.08
C GLN A 60 2.07 -24.90 0.76
N ARG A 61 1.21 -25.79 0.25
CA ARG A 61 1.59 -27.16 -0.09
C ARG A 61 2.45 -27.19 -1.36
N GLY A 62 3.48 -28.01 -1.36
CA GLY A 62 4.28 -28.27 -2.57
C GLY A 62 5.47 -27.36 -2.79
N ILE A 63 5.67 -26.33 -1.97
CA ILE A 63 6.81 -25.40 -2.07
C ILE A 63 8.16 -26.14 -2.18
N LYS A 64 8.38 -27.20 -1.39
CA LYS A 64 9.61 -28.00 -1.44
C LYS A 64 9.91 -28.63 -2.81
N ARG A 65 8.89 -28.87 -3.65
CA ARG A 65 9.05 -29.38 -5.01
C ARG A 65 9.33 -28.26 -6.02
N LEU A 66 8.90 -27.05 -5.71
CA LEU A 66 8.99 -25.88 -6.60
C LEU A 66 10.26 -25.06 -6.38
N ILE A 67 10.84 -25.15 -5.19
CA ILE A 67 12.05 -24.44 -4.83
C ILE A 67 13.21 -25.45 -4.80
N SER A 68 13.73 -25.77 -5.95
CA SER A 68 15.12 -26.18 -6.02
C SER A 68 15.96 -24.95 -5.70
N PHE A 69 16.52 -24.90 -4.50
CA PHE A 69 17.37 -23.78 -4.07
C PHE A 69 18.61 -23.57 -4.97
N ASN A 70 18.88 -24.49 -5.89
CA ASN A 70 19.99 -24.39 -6.83
C ASN A 70 19.61 -23.64 -8.11
N GLU A 71 18.31 -23.45 -8.38
CA GLU A 71 17.83 -22.80 -9.60
C GLU A 71 17.78 -21.26 -9.48
N PHE A 72 17.88 -20.71 -8.27
CA PHE A 72 17.74 -19.27 -8.05
C PHE A 72 18.99 -18.65 -7.42
N ASP A 73 19.37 -17.51 -7.96
CA ASP A 73 20.47 -16.70 -7.41
C ASP A 73 20.05 -15.88 -6.21
N VAL A 74 18.77 -15.43 -6.17
CA VAL A 74 18.21 -14.56 -5.15
C VAL A 74 16.80 -15.02 -4.75
N PHE A 75 16.52 -15.05 -3.45
CA PHE A 75 15.21 -15.31 -2.86
C PHE A 75 14.66 -14.04 -2.21
N CYS A 76 13.57 -13.50 -2.73
CA CYS A 76 12.88 -12.36 -2.13
C CYS A 76 11.58 -12.86 -1.49
N CYS A 77 11.56 -12.97 -0.16
CA CYS A 77 10.48 -13.59 0.58
C CYS A 77 9.86 -12.63 1.60
N SER A 78 8.53 -12.65 1.73
CA SER A 78 7.83 -11.90 2.77
C SER A 78 8.25 -12.36 4.16
N LEU A 79 8.64 -11.45 5.03
CA LEU A 79 8.92 -11.76 6.43
C LEU A 79 7.61 -11.80 7.23
N ASN A 80 6.97 -12.96 7.21
CA ASN A 80 5.73 -13.21 7.94
C ASN A 80 5.89 -14.47 8.79
N PHE A 81 5.85 -14.34 10.12
CA PHE A 81 5.98 -15.47 11.05
C PHE A 81 4.83 -16.48 10.94
N ARG A 82 3.70 -16.10 10.34
CA ARG A 82 2.61 -17.03 10.01
C ARG A 82 2.93 -17.94 8.82
N GLN A 83 4.03 -17.70 8.10
CA GLN A 83 4.47 -18.43 6.90
C GLN A 83 5.80 -19.18 7.16
N PRO A 84 5.83 -20.22 8.00
CA PRO A 84 7.06 -20.91 8.39
C PRO A 84 7.78 -21.58 7.21
N GLN A 85 7.08 -21.87 6.12
CA GLN A 85 7.66 -22.45 4.90
C GLN A 85 8.76 -21.59 4.25
N TRP A 86 8.84 -20.30 4.56
CA TRP A 86 9.93 -19.42 4.11
C TRP A 86 11.03 -19.26 5.17
N ILE A 87 10.66 -19.33 6.45
CA ILE A 87 11.58 -19.12 7.57
C ILE A 87 12.40 -20.38 7.84
N ILE A 88 11.77 -21.57 7.82
CA ILE A 88 12.45 -22.84 8.09
C ILE A 88 13.60 -23.11 7.11
N PRO A 89 13.40 -23.01 5.77
CA PRO A 89 14.51 -23.19 4.84
C PRO A 89 15.66 -22.19 5.03
N PHE A 90 15.33 -20.92 5.36
CA PHE A 90 16.34 -19.91 5.67
C PHE A 90 17.20 -20.30 6.87
N ILE A 91 16.60 -20.84 7.94
CA ILE A 91 17.33 -21.27 9.14
C ILE A 91 18.13 -22.54 8.88
N CYS A 92 17.54 -23.53 8.17
CA CYS A 92 18.15 -24.83 7.92
C CYS A 92 19.31 -24.79 6.90
N HIS A 93 19.45 -23.73 6.11
CA HIS A 93 20.49 -23.57 5.07
C HIS A 93 21.32 -22.31 5.26
N PRO A 94 22.19 -22.25 6.28
CA PRO A 94 23.00 -21.07 6.61
C PRO A 94 23.87 -20.60 5.44
N GLU A 95 24.36 -21.51 4.60
CA GLU A 95 25.18 -21.24 3.41
C GLU A 95 24.45 -20.41 2.34
N ARG A 96 23.11 -20.38 2.39
CA ARG A 96 22.25 -19.70 1.42
C ARG A 96 21.64 -18.41 1.94
N GLN A 97 21.80 -18.10 3.23
CA GLN A 97 21.17 -16.91 3.86
C GLN A 97 21.55 -15.62 3.13
N LYS A 98 22.75 -15.53 2.57
CA LYS A 98 23.20 -14.35 1.81
C LYS A 98 22.56 -14.19 0.43
N LYS A 99 21.85 -15.19 -0.08
CA LYS A 99 20.97 -15.10 -1.26
C LYS A 99 19.55 -14.62 -0.93
N TRP A 100 19.23 -14.44 0.35
CA TRP A 100 17.89 -14.15 0.83
C TRP A 100 17.68 -12.67 1.06
N ILE A 101 16.52 -12.17 0.61
CA ILE A 101 16.00 -10.84 0.89
C ILE A 101 14.69 -10.99 1.64
N TRP A 102 14.59 -10.39 2.81
CA TRP A 102 13.32 -10.23 3.48
C TRP A 102 12.65 -8.95 3.00
N TRP A 103 11.39 -9.02 2.64
CA TRP A 103 10.66 -7.87 2.14
C TRP A 103 9.28 -7.73 2.77
N GLY A 104 8.72 -6.51 2.73
CA GLY A 104 7.37 -6.20 3.19
C GLY A 104 7.33 -5.21 4.34
N SER A 105 6.26 -5.26 5.13
CA SER A 105 6.09 -4.39 6.30
C SER A 105 7.05 -4.75 7.45
N ILE A 106 7.63 -5.95 7.46
CA ILE A 106 8.59 -6.47 8.45
C ILE A 106 8.00 -6.57 9.87
N TYR A 107 7.27 -5.54 10.30
CA TYR A 107 6.64 -5.45 11.61
C TYR A 107 5.16 -5.83 11.52
N GLY A 108 4.71 -6.70 12.44
CA GLY A 108 3.30 -7.04 12.60
C GLY A 108 2.77 -6.44 13.91
N HIS A 109 1.48 -6.61 14.16
CA HIS A 109 0.80 -6.11 15.37
C HIS A 109 1.35 -6.74 16.67
N HIS A 110 1.92 -7.94 16.62
CA HIS A 110 2.50 -8.62 17.79
C HIS A 110 3.99 -8.37 17.89
N ASN A 111 4.41 -7.70 18.96
CA ASN A 111 5.78 -7.25 19.14
C ASN A 111 6.37 -7.69 20.50
N ASN A 112 6.28 -8.99 20.83
CA ASN A 112 6.92 -9.54 22.01
C ASN A 112 8.45 -9.69 21.83
N SER A 113 9.17 -9.84 22.94
CA SER A 113 10.64 -9.90 22.94
C SER A 113 11.20 -11.06 22.11
N PHE A 114 10.51 -12.20 22.08
CA PHE A 114 10.93 -13.35 21.28
C PHE A 114 10.84 -13.06 19.77
N LEU A 115 9.73 -12.48 19.32
CA LEU A 115 9.57 -12.10 17.91
C LEU A 115 10.56 -11.01 17.48
N LYS A 116 10.89 -10.07 18.39
CA LYS A 116 11.96 -9.08 18.14
C LYS A 116 13.31 -9.74 17.93
N MET A 117 13.67 -10.69 18.80
CA MET A 117 14.92 -11.44 18.69
C MET A 117 14.98 -12.25 17.39
N MET A 118 13.91 -12.98 17.07
CA MET A 118 13.82 -13.77 15.84
C MET A 118 13.89 -12.87 14.59
N ARG A 119 13.20 -11.74 14.58
CA ARG A 119 13.30 -10.77 13.48
C ARG A 119 14.73 -10.28 13.30
N LYS A 120 15.39 -9.86 14.38
CA LYS A 120 16.79 -9.44 14.34
C LYS A 120 17.70 -10.53 13.78
N TYR A 121 17.54 -11.77 14.22
CA TYR A 121 18.28 -12.92 13.72
C TYR A 121 18.10 -13.09 12.19
N LEU A 122 16.84 -13.08 11.71
CA LEU A 122 16.53 -13.28 10.30
C LEU A 122 17.08 -12.13 9.42
N LEU A 123 16.90 -10.90 9.86
CA LEU A 123 17.33 -9.72 9.13
C LEU A 123 18.86 -9.58 9.05
N THR A 124 19.57 -9.79 10.17
CA THR A 124 21.03 -9.60 10.21
C THR A 124 21.81 -10.67 9.42
N ARG A 125 21.22 -11.84 9.18
CA ARG A 125 21.84 -12.92 8.44
C ARG A 125 21.50 -12.92 6.95
N ALA A 126 20.41 -12.30 6.56
CA ALA A 126 20.00 -12.18 5.17
C ALA A 126 21.02 -11.39 4.32
N GLY A 127 20.93 -11.53 3.02
CA GLY A 127 21.68 -10.72 2.07
C GLY A 127 21.15 -9.31 1.93
N GLY A 128 19.82 -9.11 2.13
CA GLY A 128 19.19 -7.81 2.03
C GLY A 128 17.84 -7.72 2.73
N CYS A 129 17.34 -6.49 2.82
CA CYS A 129 16.03 -6.17 3.35
C CYS A 129 15.39 -5.08 2.50
N LEU A 130 14.17 -5.35 2.00
CA LEU A 130 13.35 -4.41 1.24
C LEU A 130 12.09 -4.09 2.03
N VAL A 131 11.79 -2.83 2.24
CA VAL A 131 10.69 -2.37 3.12
C VAL A 131 9.74 -1.42 2.43
N TYR A 132 8.50 -1.37 2.89
CA TYR A 132 7.42 -0.61 2.28
C TYR A 132 7.60 0.92 2.34
N SER A 133 8.33 1.44 3.32
CA SER A 133 8.49 2.88 3.51
C SER A 133 9.80 3.23 4.22
N GLU A 134 10.23 4.47 4.08
CA GLU A 134 11.41 5.01 4.77
C GLU A 134 11.27 4.95 6.30
N LEU A 135 10.05 5.07 6.83
CA LEU A 135 9.80 4.89 8.27
C LEU A 135 10.24 3.50 8.74
N ILE A 136 9.86 2.46 7.99
CA ILE A 136 10.24 1.08 8.33
C ILE A 136 11.74 0.88 8.15
N GLU A 137 12.35 1.50 7.14
CA GLU A 137 13.80 1.49 6.94
C GLU A 137 14.55 2.05 8.16
N GLN A 138 14.13 3.21 8.64
CA GLN A 138 14.70 3.84 9.84
C GLN A 138 14.53 2.96 11.09
N GLN A 139 13.35 2.34 11.24
CA GLN A 139 13.07 1.44 12.35
C GLN A 139 13.95 0.19 12.30
N VAL A 140 14.09 -0.46 11.15
CA VAL A 140 14.98 -1.63 10.95
C VAL A 140 16.43 -1.26 11.25
N ARG A 141 16.90 -0.10 10.78
CA ARG A 141 18.24 0.40 11.07
C ARG A 141 18.48 0.59 12.59
N LYS A 142 17.51 1.21 13.26
CA LYS A 142 17.57 1.45 14.71
C LYS A 142 17.57 0.16 15.55
N GLU A 143 16.69 -0.79 15.20
CA GLU A 143 16.49 -2.01 16.02
C GLU A 143 17.51 -3.11 15.69
N CYS A 144 17.89 -3.27 14.43
CA CYS A 144 18.72 -4.37 13.96
C CYS A 144 20.15 -3.97 13.58
N GLY A 145 20.41 -2.68 13.40
CA GLY A 145 21.74 -2.18 12.99
C GLY A 145 22.12 -2.54 11.55
N ILE A 146 21.12 -2.84 10.70
CA ILE A 146 21.33 -3.20 9.28
C ILE A 146 20.77 -2.12 8.37
N HIS A 147 21.27 -2.07 7.14
CA HIS A 147 20.70 -1.25 6.09
C HIS A 147 19.55 -2.01 5.42
N ALA A 148 18.36 -1.43 5.46
CA ALA A 148 17.24 -1.80 4.62
C ALA A 148 17.09 -0.78 3.49
N VAL A 149 16.42 -1.16 2.41
CA VAL A 149 16.11 -0.27 1.29
C VAL A 149 14.60 -0.12 1.20
N SER A 150 14.12 1.11 1.29
CA SER A 150 12.72 1.41 1.05
C SER A 150 12.43 1.35 -0.45
N PHE A 151 11.36 0.65 -0.81
CA PHE A 151 10.85 0.64 -2.18
C PHE A 151 9.60 1.49 -2.36
N ASN A 152 9.11 2.10 -1.28
CA ASN A 152 7.96 3.00 -1.25
C ASN A 152 6.76 2.44 -2.02
N ASN A 153 6.00 1.57 -1.33
CA ASN A 153 4.91 0.82 -1.94
C ASN A 153 3.90 1.70 -2.66
N THR A 154 3.67 1.43 -3.95
CA THR A 154 2.80 2.22 -4.82
C THR A 154 2.12 1.37 -5.89
N GLU A 155 1.13 1.97 -6.56
CA GLU A 155 0.48 1.45 -7.76
C GLU A 155 0.57 2.43 -8.94
N ILE A 156 1.25 3.59 -8.79
CA ILE A 156 1.28 4.67 -9.76
C ILE A 156 2.46 4.51 -10.72
N LEU A 157 2.19 4.58 -12.04
CA LEU A 157 3.22 4.76 -13.06
C LEU A 157 3.58 6.24 -13.20
N GLU A 158 4.85 6.54 -13.53
CA GLU A 158 5.32 7.93 -13.73
C GLU A 158 4.46 8.75 -14.70
N ASN A 159 3.89 8.10 -15.72
CA ASN A 159 3.07 8.77 -16.73
C ASN A 159 1.57 8.87 -16.36
N GLU A 160 1.18 8.50 -15.15
CA GLU A 160 -0.22 8.53 -14.69
C GLU A 160 -0.56 9.74 -13.83
N PHE A 161 0.40 10.56 -13.47
CA PHE A 161 0.14 11.78 -12.70
C PHE A 161 -0.64 12.79 -13.51
N ARG A 162 -1.62 13.42 -12.87
CA ARG A 162 -2.49 14.45 -13.44
C ARG A 162 -2.48 15.68 -12.54
N SER A 163 -2.50 16.86 -13.13
CA SER A 163 -2.67 18.10 -12.37
C SER A 163 -4.00 18.11 -11.64
N GLY A 164 -4.01 18.55 -10.39
CA GLY A 164 -5.24 18.73 -9.62
C GLY A 164 -6.15 19.77 -10.30
N ASN A 165 -7.41 19.39 -10.49
CA ASN A 165 -8.46 20.31 -10.95
C ASN A 165 -9.28 20.74 -9.75
N PHE A 166 -9.43 22.06 -9.53
CA PHE A 166 -10.18 22.63 -8.40
C PHE A 166 -11.24 23.56 -8.99
N ALA A 167 -12.46 23.07 -9.03
CA ALA A 167 -13.59 23.85 -9.51
C ALA A 167 -14.05 24.89 -8.46
N ASP A 168 -14.50 26.05 -8.93
CA ASP A 168 -15.13 27.02 -8.06
C ASP A 168 -16.62 26.70 -7.94
N HIS A 169 -17.02 26.21 -6.76
CA HIS A 169 -18.40 25.88 -6.42
C HIS A 169 -18.67 26.16 -4.94
N GLU A 170 -19.92 26.18 -4.56
CA GLU A 170 -20.32 26.30 -3.16
C GLU A 170 -20.01 25.01 -2.38
N GLY A 171 -19.56 25.19 -1.13
CA GLY A 171 -19.22 24.09 -0.23
C GLY A 171 -17.91 23.38 -0.54
N LEU A 172 -17.78 22.17 -0.03
CA LEU A 172 -16.62 21.27 -0.21
C LEU A 172 -17.08 19.90 -0.70
N HIS A 173 -16.43 19.43 -1.74
CA HIS A 173 -16.64 18.12 -2.34
C HIS A 173 -15.59 17.13 -1.84
N LEU A 174 -16.02 16.19 -1.00
CA LEU A 174 -15.19 15.18 -0.37
C LEU A 174 -15.27 13.86 -1.14
N LEU A 175 -14.14 13.26 -1.47
CA LEU A 175 -14.07 11.99 -2.17
C LEU A 175 -13.42 10.92 -1.30
N PHE A 176 -14.05 9.75 -1.23
CA PHE A 176 -13.43 8.51 -0.77
C PHE A 176 -13.39 7.50 -1.91
N VAL A 177 -12.21 6.87 -2.14
CA VAL A 177 -12.07 5.76 -3.09
C VAL A 177 -11.50 4.55 -2.38
N GLY A 178 -12.21 3.43 -2.44
CA GLY A 178 -11.80 2.18 -1.80
C GLY A 178 -12.98 1.25 -1.58
N ARG A 179 -12.72 0.00 -1.21
CA ARG A 179 -13.83 -0.91 -0.83
C ARG A 179 -14.43 -0.51 0.52
N TYR A 180 -15.72 -0.74 0.66
CA TYR A 180 -16.37 -0.66 1.96
C TYR A 180 -15.78 -1.68 2.92
N HIS A 181 -15.44 -1.23 4.10
CA HIS A 181 -14.99 -2.07 5.21
C HIS A 181 -15.18 -1.31 6.53
N PRO A 182 -15.60 -1.95 7.64
CA PRO A 182 -15.84 -1.26 8.92
C PRO A 182 -14.67 -0.39 9.39
N ARG A 183 -13.42 -0.83 9.20
CA ARG A 183 -12.23 -0.04 9.57
C ARG A 183 -12.06 1.27 8.80
N LYS A 184 -12.81 1.47 7.71
CA LYS A 184 -12.82 2.74 6.95
C LYS A 184 -13.67 3.82 7.60
N ASN A 185 -14.53 3.46 8.54
CA ASN A 185 -15.39 4.35 9.33
C ASN A 185 -16.19 5.36 8.48
N LEU A 186 -16.65 4.92 7.28
CA LEU A 186 -17.34 5.81 6.33
C LEU A 186 -18.63 6.41 6.88
N GLN A 187 -19.20 5.82 7.94
CA GLN A 187 -20.34 6.38 8.65
C GLN A 187 -20.08 7.81 9.16
N ARG A 188 -18.82 8.14 9.50
CA ARG A 188 -18.43 9.50 9.93
C ARG A 188 -18.59 10.55 8.82
N LEU A 189 -18.44 10.16 7.54
CA LEU A 189 -18.71 11.05 6.41
C LEU A 189 -20.21 11.25 6.19
N VAL A 190 -21.04 10.22 6.47
CA VAL A 190 -22.50 10.34 6.45
C VAL A 190 -22.96 11.32 7.51
N GLU A 191 -22.51 11.16 8.74
CA GLU A 191 -22.81 12.06 9.87
C GLU A 191 -22.33 13.49 9.63
N LEU A 192 -21.17 13.65 8.98
CA LEU A 192 -20.66 14.97 8.60
C LEU A 192 -21.56 15.65 7.57
N ALA A 193 -21.96 14.95 6.51
CA ALA A 193 -22.84 15.47 5.47
C ALA A 193 -24.28 15.74 5.99
N GLU A 194 -24.74 14.99 7.00
CA GLU A 194 -26.06 15.18 7.63
C GLU A 194 -26.13 16.49 8.44
N ARG A 195 -25.07 16.82 9.18
CA ARG A 195 -25.04 18.01 10.03
C ARG A 195 -24.55 19.29 9.36
N ARG A 196 -23.99 19.19 8.11
CA ARG A 196 -23.42 20.33 7.40
C ARG A 196 -23.97 20.46 5.99
N ASP A 197 -24.58 21.62 5.71
CA ASP A 197 -25.16 21.88 4.38
C ASP A 197 -24.14 22.19 3.29
N ASP A 198 -22.91 22.53 3.68
CA ASP A 198 -21.80 22.90 2.82
C ASP A 198 -20.86 21.74 2.46
N ILE A 199 -21.18 20.49 2.86
CA ILE A 199 -20.38 19.28 2.58
C ILE A 199 -21.14 18.35 1.64
N TYR A 200 -20.46 17.91 0.58
CA TYR A 200 -20.90 16.91 -0.38
C TYR A 200 -19.92 15.75 -0.41
N VAL A 201 -20.41 14.52 -0.50
CA VAL A 201 -19.55 13.31 -0.38
C VAL A 201 -19.78 12.36 -1.54
N ARG A 202 -18.70 11.95 -2.20
CA ARG A 202 -18.68 10.79 -3.11
C ARG A 202 -17.95 9.63 -2.51
N LEU A 203 -18.59 8.46 -2.54
CA LEU A 203 -18.08 7.20 -2.05
C LEU A 203 -17.95 6.24 -3.24
N VAL A 204 -16.74 5.88 -3.62
CA VAL A 204 -16.46 5.09 -4.83
C VAL A 204 -15.77 3.80 -4.46
N GLY A 205 -16.35 2.66 -4.85
CA GLY A 205 -15.73 1.34 -4.66
C GLY A 205 -16.74 0.23 -4.38
N PRO A 206 -16.27 -1.01 -4.33
CA PRO A 206 -17.15 -2.15 -4.09
C PRO A 206 -17.73 -2.14 -2.67
N GLY A 207 -19.00 -2.52 -2.54
CA GLY A 207 -19.70 -2.67 -1.26
C GLY A 207 -20.23 -1.36 -0.68
N MET A 208 -20.20 -0.23 -1.40
CA MET A 208 -20.76 1.05 -0.90
C MET A 208 -22.28 1.02 -0.69
N ASP A 209 -22.97 0.08 -1.30
CA ASP A 209 -24.39 -0.21 -1.07
C ASP A 209 -24.68 -0.73 0.34
N GLN A 210 -23.69 -1.30 1.02
CA GLN A 210 -23.81 -1.79 2.40
C GLN A 210 -23.76 -0.67 3.46
N LEU A 211 -23.28 0.52 3.08
CA LEU A 211 -23.25 1.67 3.99
C LEU A 211 -24.68 2.22 4.14
N VAL A 212 -25.13 2.36 5.38
CA VAL A 212 -26.43 2.95 5.67
C VAL A 212 -26.34 4.46 5.49
N VAL A 213 -27.11 4.99 4.54
CA VAL A 213 -27.20 6.43 4.23
C VAL A 213 -28.66 6.82 4.22
N PRO A 214 -29.07 7.87 4.95
CA PRO A 214 -30.44 8.40 4.92
C PRO A 214 -30.90 8.79 3.50
N ASP A 215 -32.13 8.45 3.14
CA ASP A 215 -32.65 8.75 1.80
C ASP A 215 -32.68 10.27 1.50
N SER A 216 -32.84 11.11 2.51
CA SER A 216 -32.73 12.56 2.36
C SER A 216 -31.41 13.04 1.83
N LEU A 217 -30.30 12.42 2.26
CA LEU A 217 -28.94 12.76 1.79
C LEU A 217 -28.67 12.26 0.36
N ILE A 218 -29.29 11.15 -0.02
CA ILE A 218 -29.21 10.62 -1.39
C ILE A 218 -30.06 11.48 -2.34
N ASN A 219 -31.31 11.76 -1.97
CA ASN A 219 -32.24 12.50 -2.82
C ASN A 219 -31.82 13.96 -3.06
N ASN A 220 -31.08 14.55 -2.12
CA ASN A 220 -30.55 15.92 -2.21
C ASN A 220 -29.10 15.97 -2.75
N TRP A 221 -28.59 14.85 -3.28
CA TRP A 221 -27.24 14.75 -3.84
C TRP A 221 -26.10 15.11 -2.88
N LYS A 222 -26.37 15.04 -1.57
CA LYS A 222 -25.38 15.24 -0.52
C LYS A 222 -24.38 14.11 -0.46
N ILE A 223 -24.85 12.88 -0.69
CA ILE A 223 -24.04 11.67 -0.74
C ILE A 223 -24.36 10.88 -2.01
N GLU A 224 -23.35 10.65 -2.80
CA GLU A 224 -23.39 9.78 -3.97
C GLU A 224 -22.54 8.52 -3.74
N ARG A 225 -23.08 7.36 -4.14
CA ARG A 225 -22.39 6.07 -4.02
C ARG A 225 -22.18 5.48 -5.40
N PHE A 226 -20.94 5.05 -5.66
CA PHE A 226 -20.56 4.43 -6.91
C PHE A 226 -19.94 3.06 -6.63
N GLY A 227 -20.15 2.10 -7.52
CA GLY A 227 -19.57 0.78 -7.48
C GLY A 227 -18.06 0.79 -7.74
N ARG A 228 -17.51 -0.39 -8.01
CA ARG A 228 -16.10 -0.55 -8.37
C ARG A 228 -15.76 0.27 -9.61
N THR A 229 -14.84 1.19 -9.47
CA THR A 229 -14.34 2.07 -10.53
C THR A 229 -12.82 2.00 -10.56
N LEU A 230 -12.20 1.88 -11.74
CA LEU A 230 -10.77 1.69 -11.92
C LEU A 230 -10.24 2.52 -13.10
N GLY A 231 -8.93 2.78 -13.07
CA GLY A 231 -8.22 3.43 -14.15
C GLY A 231 -8.81 4.81 -14.48
N LYS A 232 -9.08 5.08 -15.76
CA LYS A 232 -9.60 6.37 -16.22
C LYS A 232 -11.04 6.67 -15.79
N ASP A 233 -11.80 5.64 -15.43
CA ASP A 233 -13.18 5.85 -14.94
C ASP A 233 -13.19 6.54 -13.57
N LEU A 234 -12.06 6.62 -12.87
CA LEU A 234 -11.89 7.44 -11.68
C LEU A 234 -11.77 8.94 -11.98
N ASP A 235 -11.38 9.31 -13.19
CA ASP A 235 -11.14 10.71 -13.58
C ASP A 235 -12.30 11.66 -13.21
N PRO A 236 -13.57 11.35 -13.55
CA PRO A 236 -14.68 12.24 -13.23
C PRO A 236 -14.92 12.42 -11.72
N HIS A 237 -14.55 11.44 -10.90
CA HIS A 237 -14.70 11.51 -9.45
C HIS A 237 -13.65 12.44 -8.83
N PHE A 238 -12.41 12.34 -9.30
CA PHE A 238 -11.34 13.23 -8.84
C PHE A 238 -11.47 14.64 -9.39
N ASP A 239 -11.97 14.81 -10.63
CA ASP A 239 -12.26 16.13 -11.19
C ASP A 239 -13.38 16.85 -10.43
N TRP A 240 -14.37 16.11 -9.90
CA TRP A 240 -15.45 16.65 -9.07
C TRP A 240 -14.97 17.02 -7.65
N ALA A 241 -13.99 16.32 -7.11
CA ALA A 241 -13.57 16.46 -5.71
C ALA A 241 -12.66 17.68 -5.48
N ASP A 242 -12.83 18.33 -4.34
CA ASP A 242 -11.86 19.30 -3.82
C ASP A 242 -10.74 18.61 -3.07
N ILE A 243 -11.08 17.62 -2.27
CA ILE A 243 -10.14 16.90 -1.41
C ILE A 243 -10.60 15.46 -1.20
N THR A 244 -9.66 14.59 -0.95
CA THR A 244 -9.94 13.21 -0.57
C THR A 244 -9.96 13.05 0.95
N VAL A 245 -10.75 12.09 1.46
CA VAL A 245 -10.92 11.90 2.91
C VAL A 245 -10.93 10.42 3.28
N SER A 246 -10.13 10.03 4.27
CA SER A 246 -10.14 8.69 4.88
C SER A 246 -10.43 8.80 6.38
N PRO A 247 -11.70 8.66 6.82
CA PRO A 247 -12.10 8.84 8.22
C PRO A 247 -11.79 7.62 9.10
N GLY A 248 -11.02 6.69 8.61
CA GLY A 248 -10.52 5.51 9.29
C GLY A 248 -9.17 5.08 8.69
N ASP A 249 -8.89 3.78 8.70
CA ASP A 249 -7.62 3.24 8.18
C ASP A 249 -7.41 3.65 6.73
N VAL A 250 -6.24 4.22 6.42
CA VAL A 250 -5.81 4.52 5.06
C VAL A 250 -4.79 3.49 4.55
N GLY A 251 -4.71 3.30 3.25
CA GLY A 251 -3.74 2.48 2.53
C GLY A 251 -3.44 3.11 1.18
N LEU A 252 -3.46 2.35 0.09
CA LEU A 252 -3.14 2.81 -1.27
C LEU A 252 -4.00 3.99 -1.77
N PHE A 253 -5.08 4.35 -1.08
CA PHE A 253 -5.87 5.54 -1.43
C PHE A 253 -5.05 6.85 -1.40
N VAL A 254 -4.01 6.92 -0.55
CA VAL A 254 -3.06 8.05 -0.56
C VAL A 254 -2.38 8.18 -1.93
N MET A 255 -2.08 7.05 -2.57
CA MET A 255 -1.47 7.04 -3.90
C MET A 255 -2.41 7.61 -4.95
N ASN A 256 -3.70 7.25 -4.91
CA ASN A 256 -4.69 7.83 -5.82
C ASN A 256 -4.84 9.35 -5.60
N ALA A 257 -4.89 9.82 -4.36
CA ALA A 257 -4.91 11.26 -4.06
C ALA A 257 -3.70 11.98 -4.69
N ALA A 258 -2.49 11.45 -4.49
CA ALA A 258 -1.28 11.98 -5.08
C ALA A 258 -1.30 11.96 -6.62
N ARG A 259 -1.75 10.86 -7.23
CA ARG A 259 -1.87 10.70 -8.69
C ARG A 259 -2.70 11.82 -9.33
N TYR A 260 -3.78 12.25 -8.67
CA TYR A 260 -4.69 13.28 -9.16
C TYR A 260 -4.38 14.68 -8.60
N GLY A 261 -3.26 14.88 -7.91
CA GLY A 261 -2.88 16.17 -7.33
C GLY A 261 -3.90 16.69 -6.31
N LYS A 262 -4.59 15.79 -5.60
CA LYS A 262 -5.54 16.13 -4.54
C LYS A 262 -4.92 15.91 -3.17
N GLY A 263 -5.19 16.80 -2.22
CA GLY A 263 -4.86 16.58 -0.82
C GLY A 263 -5.69 15.45 -0.22
N ILE A 264 -5.28 14.95 0.95
CA ILE A 264 -6.00 13.92 1.68
C ILE A 264 -6.09 14.25 3.17
N ILE A 265 -7.32 14.22 3.70
CA ILE A 265 -7.58 14.30 5.14
C ILE A 265 -7.65 12.86 5.69
N ILE A 266 -6.90 12.58 6.74
CA ILE A 266 -6.78 11.23 7.30
C ILE A 266 -7.17 11.24 8.77
N GLU A 267 -7.84 10.17 9.24
CA GLU A 267 -8.02 9.93 10.68
C GLU A 267 -6.68 9.96 11.40
N LYS A 268 -6.64 10.66 12.52
CA LYS A 268 -5.42 10.82 13.30
C LYS A 268 -4.95 9.51 13.95
N GLU A 269 -5.90 8.77 14.50
CA GLU A 269 -5.67 7.51 15.20
C GLU A 269 -6.22 6.35 14.35
N GLY A 270 -5.36 5.41 13.93
CA GLY A 270 -5.78 4.28 13.09
C GLY A 270 -4.66 3.29 12.81
N ASP A 271 -5.06 2.11 12.35
CA ASP A 271 -4.14 1.06 11.88
C ASP A 271 -3.85 1.26 10.39
N HIS A 272 -3.20 2.36 10.09
CA HIS A 272 -2.91 2.75 8.71
C HIS A 272 -1.92 1.81 8.04
N GLY A 273 -2.12 1.58 6.74
CA GLY A 273 -1.11 0.94 5.90
C GLY A 273 0.16 1.80 5.79
N PRO A 274 1.30 1.19 5.40
CA PRO A 274 2.58 1.90 5.34
C PRO A 274 2.59 3.09 4.38
N GLU A 275 1.65 3.15 3.44
CA GLU A 275 1.48 4.22 2.45
C GLU A 275 1.10 5.56 3.09
N TYR A 276 0.54 5.55 4.32
CA TYR A 276 0.22 6.78 5.06
C TYR A 276 1.45 7.65 5.32
N TRP A 277 2.66 7.05 5.23
CA TRP A 277 3.90 7.79 5.40
C TRP A 277 4.09 8.88 4.36
N LEU A 278 3.69 8.65 3.12
CA LEU A 278 3.66 9.69 2.08
C LEU A 278 2.81 10.89 2.54
N ALA A 279 1.63 10.66 3.10
CA ALA A 279 0.78 11.74 3.59
C ALA A 279 1.42 12.52 4.75
N LYS A 280 2.11 11.83 5.67
CA LYS A 280 2.87 12.48 6.76
C LYS A 280 4.02 13.32 6.23
N GLU A 281 4.79 12.80 5.32
CA GLU A 281 5.92 13.49 4.69
C GLU A 281 5.46 14.74 3.93
N ALA A 282 4.34 14.63 3.22
CA ALA A 282 3.69 15.74 2.53
C ALA A 282 2.90 16.67 3.45
N GLN A 283 2.95 16.48 4.77
CA GLN A 283 2.28 17.30 5.78
C GLN A 283 0.76 17.44 5.52
N GLN A 284 0.12 16.34 5.13
CA GLN A 284 -1.32 16.31 4.96
C GLN A 284 -2.04 16.42 6.32
N PRO A 285 -3.29 16.91 6.37
CA PRO A 285 -4.03 17.04 7.61
C PRO A 285 -4.42 15.68 8.20
N PHE A 286 -4.09 15.48 9.47
CA PHE A 286 -4.56 14.37 10.30
C PHE A 286 -5.49 14.94 11.36
N ILE A 287 -6.75 14.52 11.36
CA ILE A 287 -7.77 15.01 12.27
C ILE A 287 -8.42 13.86 13.04
N ASP A 288 -8.90 14.16 14.22
CA ASP A 288 -9.67 13.21 15.02
C ASP A 288 -11.17 13.32 14.63
N PHE A 289 -11.62 12.36 13.82
CA PHE A 289 -13.02 12.32 13.36
C PHE A 289 -14.01 11.94 14.47
N GLU A 290 -13.56 11.50 15.66
CA GLU A 290 -14.44 11.28 16.81
C GLU A 290 -14.82 12.60 17.49
N ASN A 291 -13.97 13.61 17.38
CA ASN A 291 -14.22 14.92 17.93
C ASN A 291 -14.97 15.81 16.92
N GLN A 292 -16.31 15.76 16.94
CA GLN A 292 -17.16 16.50 16.00
C GLN A 292 -16.89 18.01 16.00
N GLU A 293 -16.65 18.63 17.16
CA GLU A 293 -16.34 20.07 17.25
C GLU A 293 -15.03 20.42 16.56
N ALA A 294 -14.00 19.59 16.73
CA ALA A 294 -12.73 19.77 16.04
C ALA A 294 -12.84 19.57 14.53
N VAL A 295 -13.66 18.61 14.10
CA VAL A 295 -13.97 18.36 12.69
C VAL A 295 -14.67 19.57 12.07
N ASP A 296 -15.72 20.08 12.71
CA ASP A 296 -16.49 21.22 12.20
C ASP A 296 -15.62 22.48 12.10
N LYS A 297 -14.82 22.79 13.13
CA LYS A 297 -13.84 23.90 13.09
C LYS A 297 -12.81 23.75 11.97
N PHE A 298 -12.36 22.51 11.71
CA PHE A 298 -11.42 22.24 10.64
C PHE A 298 -12.04 22.54 9.25
N PHE A 299 -13.26 22.08 9.00
CA PHE A 299 -13.94 22.32 7.73
C PHE A 299 -14.35 23.78 7.57
N ASP A 300 -14.77 24.49 8.64
CA ASP A 300 -15.02 25.93 8.61
C ASP A 300 -13.76 26.69 8.17
N LYS A 301 -12.61 26.36 8.75
CA LYS A 301 -11.33 26.95 8.35
C LYS A 301 -11.01 26.65 6.89
N LEU A 302 -11.21 25.40 6.44
CA LEU A 302 -10.90 24.98 5.09
C LEU A 302 -11.75 25.69 4.03
N LEU A 303 -13.04 25.93 4.31
CA LEU A 303 -13.94 26.72 3.45
C LEU A 303 -13.41 28.14 3.21
N HIS A 304 -12.83 28.75 4.24
CA HIS A 304 -12.25 30.09 4.16
C HIS A 304 -10.83 30.11 3.56
N GLN A 305 -10.16 28.98 3.51
CA GLN A 305 -8.77 28.83 3.08
C GLN A 305 -8.63 27.78 1.95
N LYS A 306 -9.48 27.86 0.93
CA LYS A 306 -9.51 26.91 -0.20
C LYS A 306 -8.15 26.79 -0.94
N HIS A 307 -7.25 27.77 -0.83
CA HIS A 307 -5.90 27.67 -1.38
C HIS A 307 -5.08 26.51 -0.79
N LEU A 308 -5.38 26.09 0.45
CA LEU A 308 -4.73 24.94 1.08
C LEU A 308 -5.01 23.63 0.33
N LEU A 309 -6.14 23.52 -0.35
CA LEU A 309 -6.49 22.33 -1.15
C LEU A 309 -5.44 22.11 -2.25
N GLN A 310 -5.10 23.17 -2.96
CA GLN A 310 -4.10 23.12 -4.02
C GLN A 310 -2.68 22.93 -3.46
N GLU A 311 -2.34 23.60 -2.35
CA GLU A 311 -1.05 23.45 -1.68
C GLU A 311 -0.82 22.00 -1.22
N TRP A 312 -1.80 21.39 -0.52
CA TRP A 312 -1.69 20.02 -0.05
C TRP A 312 -1.63 19.01 -1.20
N GLY A 313 -2.47 19.20 -2.23
CA GLY A 313 -2.46 18.34 -3.41
C GLY A 313 -1.13 18.40 -4.16
N GLY A 314 -0.62 19.59 -4.39
CA GLY A 314 0.66 19.82 -5.06
C GLY A 314 1.83 19.18 -4.31
N LYS A 315 1.91 19.40 -2.98
CA LYS A 315 2.97 18.84 -2.15
C LYS A 315 2.93 17.32 -2.08
N LEU A 316 1.72 16.73 -1.97
CA LEU A 316 1.54 15.28 -1.97
C LEU A 316 2.00 14.66 -3.30
N GLN A 317 1.63 15.30 -4.41
CA GLN A 317 1.99 14.86 -5.75
C GLN A 317 3.49 14.99 -6.02
N GLU A 318 4.12 16.12 -5.65
CA GLU A 318 5.56 16.34 -5.83
C GLU A 318 6.40 15.24 -5.20
N ILE A 319 6.14 14.90 -3.93
CA ILE A 319 6.86 13.83 -3.23
C ILE A 319 6.55 12.47 -3.85
N ALA A 320 5.30 12.23 -4.28
CA ALA A 320 4.94 10.98 -4.92
C ALA A 320 5.63 10.78 -6.28
N MET A 321 5.74 11.84 -7.08
CA MET A 321 6.46 11.80 -8.36
C MET A 321 7.95 11.51 -8.18
N GLU A 322 8.57 11.98 -7.10
CA GLU A 322 9.98 11.78 -6.82
C GLU A 322 10.30 10.32 -6.46
N LYS A 323 9.48 9.68 -5.59
CA LYS A 323 9.86 8.41 -4.98
C LYS A 323 8.76 7.39 -4.69
N TYR A 324 7.53 7.64 -5.15
CA TYR A 324 6.40 6.69 -5.00
C TYR A 324 5.84 6.29 -6.37
N THR A 325 6.73 5.97 -7.31
CA THR A 325 6.36 5.45 -8.63
C THR A 325 6.71 3.97 -8.76
N ILE A 326 6.02 3.26 -9.64
CA ILE A 326 6.35 1.87 -9.95
C ILE A 326 7.78 1.77 -10.48
N GLU A 327 8.25 2.75 -11.24
CA GLU A 327 9.60 2.84 -11.77
C GLU A 327 10.64 2.90 -10.64
N TYR A 328 10.41 3.76 -9.65
CA TYR A 328 11.24 3.83 -8.43
C TYR A 328 11.24 2.48 -7.67
N MET A 329 10.05 1.89 -7.48
CA MET A 329 9.88 0.62 -6.79
C MET A 329 10.64 -0.51 -7.51
N VAL A 330 10.58 -0.57 -8.85
CA VAL A 330 11.33 -1.54 -9.66
C VAL A 330 12.83 -1.35 -9.51
N GLU A 331 13.29 -0.10 -9.56
CA GLU A 331 14.72 0.22 -9.45
C GLU A 331 15.28 -0.13 -8.07
N ALA A 332 14.54 0.14 -7.00
CA ALA A 332 14.91 -0.25 -5.64
C ALA A 332 15.08 -1.76 -5.50
N HIS A 333 14.14 -2.55 -6.05
CA HIS A 333 14.24 -4.01 -6.05
C HIS A 333 15.44 -4.50 -6.88
N TYR A 334 15.56 -3.97 -8.10
CA TYR A 334 16.64 -4.36 -9.01
C TYR A 334 18.02 -4.12 -8.39
N LYS A 335 18.28 -2.95 -7.80
CA LYS A 335 19.55 -2.62 -7.15
C LYS A 335 19.91 -3.61 -6.04
N VAL A 336 18.95 -4.01 -5.22
CA VAL A 336 19.20 -4.97 -4.15
C VAL A 336 19.45 -6.37 -4.72
N PHE A 337 18.67 -6.80 -5.72
CA PHE A 337 18.87 -8.10 -6.38
C PHE A 337 20.25 -8.20 -7.04
N ASP A 338 20.62 -7.18 -7.82
CA ASP A 338 21.91 -7.12 -8.52
C ASP A 338 23.11 -7.10 -7.55
N SER A 339 23.00 -6.34 -6.45
CA SER A 339 24.05 -6.29 -5.43
C SER A 339 24.30 -7.67 -4.79
N ILE A 340 23.24 -8.40 -4.48
CA ILE A 340 23.32 -9.74 -3.89
C ILE A 340 23.84 -10.76 -4.90
N TYR A 341 23.36 -10.70 -6.13
CA TYR A 341 23.86 -11.55 -7.22
C TYR A 341 25.36 -11.39 -7.44
N LYS A 342 25.85 -10.15 -7.55
CA LYS A 342 27.26 -9.85 -7.71
C LYS A 342 28.11 -10.32 -6.52
N ALA A 343 27.65 -10.07 -5.29
CA ALA A 343 28.37 -10.48 -4.09
C ALA A 343 28.49 -12.01 -3.96
N ASN A 344 27.45 -12.76 -4.34
CA ASN A 344 27.49 -14.23 -4.29
C ASN A 344 28.37 -14.83 -5.40
N ASN A 345 28.37 -14.27 -6.61
CA ASN A 345 29.19 -14.74 -7.70
C ASN A 345 30.70 -14.46 -7.49
N GLN A 346 31.08 -13.40 -6.82
CA GLN A 346 32.44 -13.12 -6.41
C GLN A 346 32.97 -14.16 -5.40
N ARG A 347 32.12 -14.58 -4.43
CA ARG A 347 32.43 -15.59 -3.42
C ARG A 347 32.65 -16.99 -4.02
N ASN A 348 31.98 -17.32 -5.12
CA ASN A 348 32.13 -18.61 -5.80
C ASN A 348 33.39 -18.70 -6.71
N LYS A 349 34.11 -17.60 -6.90
CA LYS A 349 35.35 -17.53 -7.70
C LYS A 349 36.64 -17.57 -6.85
N VAL A 350 36.49 -17.51 -5.53
CA VAL A 350 37.56 -17.67 -4.53
C VAL A 350 37.45 -19.03 -3.87
#